data_9ff5b0d432de406076b38177a6b2fc35
#
_entry.id   9ff5b0d432de406076b38177a6b2fc35
#
_cell.length_a   1.000
_cell.length_b   1.000
_cell.length_c   1.000
_cell.angle_alpha   90.00
_cell.angle_beta   90.00
_cell.angle_gamma   90.00
#
_symmetry.space_group_name_H-M   'P 1'
#
loop_
_entity.id
_entity.type
_entity.pdbx_description
1 polymer ?
#
loop_
_entity_poly.entity_id
_entity_poly.type
_entity_poly.pdbx_seq_one_letter_code
_entity_poly.pdbx_strand_id
1 'polypeptide(L)'
;VQSNVVNYAAVKFWHRQGIERVILSRELSLNEIEEIRMQCPEMELEVFVHGALCIAYSGRCLLSGYMNHRDPNQGSCTNACRWKYQSHDAKETDNGNIIPVSAIEFDPSNPLDTQPSLGIGSPSNDIVLLQEGNRKNDLMPMYEDEHGTYIMNSKDLRAIQHVQRLQQIGVHSLKIEGRTKSHYYAARTTQAYRQAIDDAAKGKVFDMGLMDTLENMSNRGYTEGFYRRHVHDEYQNYNQGAS
;
A
#
# COMPACT_ATOMS: atom_id res chain seq x y z
N VAL A 1 -7.35 -11.70 -2.34
CA VAL A 1 -7.23 -10.24 -2.38
C VAL A 1 -7.48 -9.72 -3.79
N GLN A 2 -6.79 -10.25 -4.79
CA GLN A 2 -6.93 -9.78 -6.18
C GLN A 2 -8.35 -9.94 -6.73
N SER A 3 -9.13 -10.88 -6.21
CA SER A 3 -10.55 -11.05 -6.56
C SER A 3 -11.46 -9.97 -5.97
N ASN A 4 -10.88 -9.02 -5.22
CA ASN A 4 -11.57 -7.86 -4.65
C ASN A 4 -12.85 -8.23 -3.87
N VAL A 5 -12.74 -9.16 -2.93
CA VAL A 5 -13.86 -9.61 -2.10
C VAL A 5 -14.07 -8.60 -0.97
N VAL A 6 -15.07 -7.73 -1.13
CA VAL A 6 -15.32 -6.58 -0.24
C VAL A 6 -16.71 -6.60 0.42
N ASN A 7 -17.51 -7.64 0.20
CA ASN A 7 -18.83 -7.75 0.80
C ASN A 7 -19.31 -9.21 0.88
N TYR A 8 -20.35 -9.44 1.68
CA TYR A 8 -20.92 -10.77 1.87
C TYR A 8 -21.49 -11.41 0.60
N ALA A 9 -21.99 -10.61 -0.35
CA ALA A 9 -22.54 -11.16 -1.59
C ALA A 9 -21.44 -11.81 -2.45
N ALA A 10 -20.26 -11.19 -2.53
CA ALA A 10 -19.09 -11.76 -3.19
C ALA A 10 -18.61 -13.03 -2.45
N VAL A 11 -18.62 -13.04 -1.11
CA VAL A 11 -18.26 -14.23 -0.31
C VAL A 11 -19.25 -15.37 -0.60
N LYS A 12 -20.56 -15.11 -0.59
CA LYS A 12 -21.58 -16.12 -0.93
C LYS A 12 -21.45 -16.63 -2.36
N PHE A 13 -21.03 -15.78 -3.30
CA PHE A 13 -20.74 -16.21 -4.67
C PHE A 13 -19.63 -17.27 -4.68
N TRP A 14 -18.51 -16.98 -4.04
CA TRP A 14 -17.37 -17.90 -3.99
C TRP A 14 -17.68 -19.21 -3.25
N HIS A 15 -18.46 -19.13 -2.16
CA HIS A 15 -18.92 -20.32 -1.44
C HIS A 15 -19.73 -21.24 -2.37
N ARG A 16 -20.64 -20.69 -3.17
CA ARG A 16 -21.41 -21.50 -4.15
C ARG A 16 -20.54 -22.12 -5.25
N GLN A 17 -19.32 -21.59 -5.48
CA GLN A 17 -18.34 -22.17 -6.38
C GLN A 17 -17.46 -23.25 -5.71
N GLY A 18 -17.76 -23.63 -4.47
CA GLY A 18 -17.00 -24.65 -3.73
C GLY A 18 -15.74 -24.12 -3.06
N ILE A 19 -15.57 -22.81 -2.93
CA ILE A 19 -14.45 -22.23 -2.20
C ILE A 19 -14.76 -22.28 -0.71
N GLU A 20 -13.87 -22.83 0.08
CA GLU A 20 -14.01 -23.01 1.54
C GLU A 20 -13.48 -21.81 2.33
N ARG A 21 -12.45 -21.09 1.80
CA ARG A 21 -11.84 -19.94 2.44
C ARG A 21 -11.63 -18.79 1.45
N VAL A 22 -11.98 -17.58 1.86
CA VAL A 22 -11.69 -16.35 1.10
C VAL A 22 -10.75 -15.44 1.88
N ILE A 23 -9.83 -14.83 1.13
CA ILE A 23 -8.99 -13.74 1.64
C ILE A 23 -9.70 -12.42 1.32
N LEU A 24 -10.17 -11.75 2.34
CA LEU A 24 -10.84 -10.46 2.19
C LEU A 24 -9.87 -9.38 1.72
N SER A 25 -10.42 -8.39 1.04
CA SER A 25 -9.66 -7.21 0.61
C SER A 25 -9.23 -6.37 1.81
N ARG A 26 -8.15 -5.59 1.65
CA ARG A 26 -7.56 -4.78 2.73
C ARG A 26 -8.33 -3.51 3.03
N GLU A 27 -9.28 -3.16 2.19
CA GLU A 27 -10.09 -1.94 2.27
C GLU A 27 -11.27 -2.06 3.24
N LEU A 28 -11.44 -3.21 3.89
CA LEU A 28 -12.54 -3.46 4.81
C LEU A 28 -12.21 -3.00 6.24
N SER A 29 -13.19 -2.36 6.87
CA SER A 29 -13.19 -2.07 8.30
C SER A 29 -13.55 -3.32 9.13
N LEU A 30 -13.26 -3.27 10.44
CA LEU A 30 -13.65 -4.34 11.37
C LEU A 30 -15.15 -4.60 11.37
N ASN A 31 -15.98 -3.55 11.24
CA ASN A 31 -17.44 -3.67 11.21
C ASN A 31 -17.92 -4.39 9.94
N GLU A 32 -17.33 -4.08 8.79
CA GLU A 32 -17.65 -4.77 7.53
C GLU A 32 -17.21 -6.24 7.53
N ILE A 33 -16.06 -6.54 8.14
CA ILE A 33 -15.61 -7.93 8.34
C ILE A 33 -16.59 -8.68 9.24
N GLU A 34 -17.08 -8.07 10.32
CA GLU A 34 -18.08 -8.64 11.20
C GLU A 34 -19.42 -8.88 10.49
N GLU A 35 -19.88 -7.92 9.68
CA GLU A 35 -21.08 -8.10 8.87
C GLU A 35 -20.93 -9.29 7.91
N ILE A 36 -19.80 -9.38 7.21
CA ILE A 36 -19.51 -10.51 6.31
C ILE A 36 -19.54 -11.82 7.09
N ARG A 37 -18.93 -11.87 8.28
CA ARG A 37 -18.91 -13.07 9.12
C ARG A 37 -20.31 -13.51 9.55
N MET A 38 -21.14 -12.57 9.97
CA MET A 38 -22.53 -12.85 10.35
C MET A 38 -23.36 -13.36 9.18
N GLN A 39 -23.16 -12.81 7.99
CA GLN A 39 -23.91 -13.18 6.78
C GLN A 39 -23.43 -14.47 6.11
N CYS A 40 -22.21 -14.92 6.42
CA CYS A 40 -21.56 -16.08 5.80
C CYS A 40 -20.89 -16.96 6.85
N PRO A 41 -21.66 -17.53 7.80
CA PRO A 41 -21.11 -18.31 8.91
C PRO A 41 -20.40 -19.60 8.50
N GLU A 42 -20.68 -20.13 7.31
CA GLU A 42 -20.08 -21.36 6.76
C GLU A 42 -18.74 -21.12 6.04
N MET A 43 -18.42 -19.87 5.69
CA MET A 43 -17.19 -19.53 4.98
C MET A 43 -16.05 -19.25 5.94
N GLU A 44 -14.88 -19.81 5.71
CA GLU A 44 -13.68 -19.40 6.41
C GLU A 44 -13.16 -18.05 5.87
N LEU A 45 -12.90 -17.12 6.79
CA LEU A 45 -12.40 -15.78 6.46
C LEU A 45 -10.91 -15.66 6.83
N GLU A 46 -10.12 -15.15 5.90
CA GLU A 46 -8.74 -14.74 6.10
C GLU A 46 -8.58 -13.25 5.86
N VAL A 47 -7.85 -12.55 6.72
CA VAL A 47 -7.59 -11.11 6.61
C VAL A 47 -6.11 -10.79 6.72
N PHE A 48 -5.66 -9.75 6.01
CA PHE A 48 -4.30 -9.25 6.17
C PHE A 48 -4.17 -8.43 7.44
N VAL A 49 -3.15 -8.72 8.24
CA VAL A 49 -2.90 -8.02 9.51
C VAL A 49 -1.54 -7.34 9.57
N HIS A 50 -0.61 -7.70 8.66
CA HIS A 50 0.74 -7.12 8.69
C HIS A 50 1.41 -7.14 7.31
N GLY A 51 2.31 -6.18 7.10
CA GLY A 51 3.21 -6.10 5.97
C GLY A 51 2.76 -5.10 4.91
N ALA A 52 3.23 -5.27 3.69
CA ALA A 52 3.02 -4.30 2.63
C ALA A 52 1.54 -3.98 2.37
N LEU A 53 1.14 -2.73 2.58
CA LEU A 53 -0.16 -2.25 2.12
C LEU A 53 -0.03 -1.79 0.66
N CYS A 54 -1.00 -2.16 -0.17
CA CYS A 54 -1.02 -1.76 -1.57
C CYS A 54 -1.47 -0.31 -1.70
N ILE A 55 -0.83 0.47 -2.57
CA ILE A 55 -1.25 1.84 -2.88
C ILE A 55 -2.55 1.85 -3.71
N ALA A 56 -2.71 0.86 -4.57
CA ALA A 56 -3.89 0.71 -5.39
C ALA A 56 -4.97 -0.12 -4.70
N TYR A 57 -6.21 0.13 -5.08
CA TYR A 57 -7.34 -0.70 -4.67
C TYR A 57 -7.10 -2.17 -5.03
N SER A 58 -7.51 -3.09 -4.16
CA SER A 58 -7.27 -4.53 -4.34
C SER A 58 -7.81 -5.02 -5.69
N GLY A 59 -6.96 -5.67 -6.48
CA GLY A 59 -7.29 -6.14 -7.83
C GLY A 59 -7.32 -5.06 -8.92
N ARG A 60 -6.86 -3.84 -8.65
CA ARG A 60 -6.90 -2.70 -9.59
C ARG A 60 -5.53 -2.06 -9.85
N CYS A 61 -4.46 -2.66 -9.38
CA CYS A 61 -3.12 -2.12 -9.58
C CYS A 61 -2.66 -2.30 -11.02
N LEU A 62 -2.25 -1.22 -11.66
CA LEU A 62 -1.67 -1.23 -13.02
C LEU A 62 -0.16 -0.99 -13.00
N LEU A 63 0.38 -0.46 -11.88
CA LEU A 63 1.75 0.03 -11.81
C LEU A 63 2.81 -1.02 -12.17
N SER A 64 2.70 -2.23 -11.60
CA SER A 64 3.66 -3.30 -11.89
C SER A 64 3.58 -3.77 -13.35
N GLY A 65 2.38 -3.76 -13.93
CA GLY A 65 2.19 -4.05 -15.34
C GLY A 65 2.84 -3.00 -16.23
N TYR A 66 2.63 -1.72 -15.91
CA TYR A 66 3.21 -0.60 -16.63
C TYR A 66 4.75 -0.59 -16.55
N MET A 67 5.30 -0.74 -15.34
CA MET A 67 6.75 -0.65 -15.11
C MET A 67 7.54 -1.88 -15.59
N ASN A 68 6.97 -3.09 -15.51
CA ASN A 68 7.72 -4.33 -15.67
C ASN A 68 7.01 -5.40 -16.51
N HIS A 69 5.89 -5.08 -17.12
CA HIS A 69 5.07 -6.03 -17.88
C HIS A 69 4.64 -7.27 -17.07
N ARG A 70 4.50 -7.09 -15.71
CA ARG A 70 4.06 -8.15 -14.79
C ARG A 70 2.76 -7.74 -14.12
N ASP A 71 1.70 -8.51 -14.35
CA ASP A 71 0.37 -8.20 -13.84
C ASP A 71 0.27 -8.47 -12.33
N PRO A 72 0.16 -7.42 -11.49
CA PRO A 72 0.03 -7.58 -10.04
C PRO A 72 -1.32 -8.20 -9.65
N ASN A 73 -2.34 -8.08 -10.49
CA ASN A 73 -3.68 -8.59 -10.24
C ASN A 73 -3.74 -10.11 -10.43
N GLN A 74 -2.78 -10.68 -11.17
CA GLN A 74 -2.56 -12.12 -11.31
C GLN A 74 -1.48 -12.67 -10.35
N GLY A 75 -1.11 -11.91 -9.32
CA GLY A 75 -0.14 -12.36 -8.31
C GLY A 75 1.32 -12.12 -8.65
N SER A 76 1.63 -11.48 -9.80
CA SER A 76 3.00 -11.25 -10.28
C SER A 76 3.55 -9.86 -9.93
N CYS A 77 3.09 -9.26 -8.81
CA CYS A 77 3.51 -7.94 -8.36
C CYS A 77 5.02 -7.86 -8.11
N THR A 78 5.67 -6.84 -8.68
CA THR A 78 7.10 -6.54 -8.50
C THR A 78 7.36 -5.57 -7.36
N ASN A 79 6.31 -5.07 -6.68
CA ASN A 79 6.38 -4.01 -5.69
C ASN A 79 7.00 -2.69 -6.22
N ALA A 80 6.77 -2.38 -7.50
CA ALA A 80 7.29 -1.17 -8.13
C ALA A 80 6.93 0.12 -7.35
N CYS A 81 5.75 0.17 -6.70
CA CYS A 81 5.33 1.27 -5.83
C CYS A 81 6.23 1.50 -4.60
N ARG A 82 7.24 0.63 -4.36
CA ARG A 82 8.15 0.68 -3.22
C ARG A 82 9.60 0.91 -3.62
N TRP A 83 9.87 1.07 -4.91
CA TRP A 83 11.21 1.36 -5.40
C TRP A 83 11.59 2.82 -5.12
N LYS A 84 12.87 3.12 -5.20
CA LYS A 84 13.35 4.50 -5.11
C LYS A 84 13.23 5.14 -6.49
N TYR A 85 12.56 6.28 -6.53
CA TYR A 85 12.43 7.11 -7.72
C TYR A 85 13.04 8.47 -7.48
N GLN A 86 13.59 9.07 -8.52
CA GLN A 86 13.98 10.47 -8.57
C GLN A 86 12.99 11.18 -9.48
N SER A 87 12.54 12.36 -9.09
CA SER A 87 11.70 13.22 -9.92
C SER A 87 12.58 14.24 -10.62
N HIS A 88 12.28 14.49 -11.88
CA HIS A 88 12.90 15.51 -12.69
C HIS A 88 11.79 16.36 -13.30
N ASP A 89 11.93 17.69 -13.19
CA ASP A 89 11.03 18.60 -13.87
C ASP A 89 11.10 18.36 -15.37
N ALA A 90 9.96 18.43 -16.04
CA ALA A 90 9.85 18.12 -17.45
C ALA A 90 9.07 19.20 -18.18
N LYS A 91 9.31 19.29 -19.49
CA LYS A 91 8.59 20.17 -20.40
C LYS A 91 8.19 19.41 -21.65
N GLU A 92 6.98 19.66 -22.12
CA GLU A 92 6.53 19.19 -23.42
C GLU A 92 7.10 20.09 -24.52
N THR A 93 7.69 19.49 -25.53
CA THR A 93 8.18 20.19 -26.72
C THR A 93 7.05 20.39 -27.72
N ASP A 94 7.22 21.31 -28.68
CA ASP A 94 6.23 21.57 -29.75
C ASP A 94 5.86 20.33 -30.57
N ASN A 95 6.69 19.30 -30.52
CA ASN A 95 6.45 18.01 -31.20
C ASN A 95 5.75 16.97 -30.30
N GLY A 96 5.30 17.36 -29.07
CA GLY A 96 4.67 16.46 -28.12
C GLY A 96 5.62 15.50 -27.37
N ASN A 97 6.95 15.71 -27.47
CA ASN A 97 7.91 14.94 -26.70
C ASN A 97 8.12 15.55 -25.32
N ILE A 98 8.17 14.71 -24.29
CA ILE A 98 8.44 15.12 -22.92
C ILE A 98 9.94 14.93 -22.66
N ILE A 99 10.62 16.04 -22.32
CA ILE A 99 12.06 16.06 -22.03
C ILE A 99 12.32 16.66 -20.64
N PRO A 100 13.37 16.20 -19.92
CA PRO A 100 13.73 16.79 -18.63
C PRO A 100 14.20 18.26 -18.82
N VAL A 101 13.83 19.12 -17.89
CA VAL A 101 14.21 20.54 -17.91
C VAL A 101 15.73 20.70 -17.90
N SER A 102 16.46 19.81 -17.23
CA SER A 102 17.94 19.80 -17.25
C SER A 102 18.56 19.52 -18.62
N ALA A 103 17.79 19.03 -19.58
CA ALA A 103 18.25 18.81 -20.97
C ALA A 103 17.94 20.02 -21.87
N ILE A 104 17.29 21.07 -21.34
CA ILE A 104 17.02 22.32 -22.04
C ILE A 104 18.24 23.22 -21.82
N GLU A 105 18.93 23.62 -22.89
CA GLU A 105 19.96 24.63 -22.79
C GLU A 105 19.33 25.95 -22.33
N PHE A 106 19.91 26.51 -21.27
CA PHE A 106 19.47 27.81 -20.75
C PHE A 106 19.73 28.92 -21.79
N ASP A 107 18.67 29.52 -22.28
CA ASP A 107 18.77 30.69 -23.15
C ASP A 107 18.56 31.98 -22.32
N PRO A 108 19.64 32.71 -21.98
CA PRO A 108 19.55 33.93 -21.19
C PRO A 108 18.83 35.09 -21.89
N SER A 109 18.52 34.97 -23.17
CA SER A 109 17.78 35.98 -23.94
C SER A 109 16.26 35.76 -23.91
N ASN A 110 15.77 34.64 -23.34
CA ASN A 110 14.34 34.35 -23.24
C ASN A 110 13.78 34.79 -21.87
N PRO A 111 12.92 35.84 -21.80
CA PRO A 111 12.37 36.34 -20.53
C PRO A 111 11.47 35.31 -19.76
N LEU A 112 11.10 34.19 -20.36
CA LEU A 112 10.26 33.15 -19.76
C LEU A 112 11.06 32.11 -18.97
N ASP A 113 12.41 32.11 -19.03
CA ASP A 113 13.29 31.19 -18.31
C ASP A 113 13.59 31.62 -16.85
N THR A 114 12.69 32.38 -16.23
CA THR A 114 12.85 32.84 -14.85
C THR A 114 12.22 31.85 -13.88
N GLN A 115 13.09 31.07 -13.25
CA GLN A 115 12.97 30.29 -12.00
C GLN A 115 12.02 29.07 -12.00
N PRO A 116 12.54 27.90 -11.57
CA PRO A 116 11.67 26.80 -11.20
C PRO A 116 10.88 27.19 -9.94
N SER A 117 9.57 27.33 -10.07
CA SER A 117 8.69 27.49 -8.91
C SER A 117 8.65 26.15 -8.17
N LEU A 118 9.27 26.09 -7.01
CA LEU A 118 9.00 25.08 -5.99
C LEU A 118 7.56 25.30 -5.51
N GLY A 119 6.59 24.77 -6.25
CA GLY A 119 5.17 24.83 -5.93
C GLY A 119 4.87 23.92 -4.75
N ILE A 120 4.74 24.52 -3.57
CA ILE A 120 4.08 23.90 -2.42
C ILE A 120 2.61 24.28 -2.51
N GLY A 121 1.74 23.33 -2.88
CA GLY A 121 0.34 23.36 -2.50
C GLY A 121 -0.73 23.77 -3.52
N SER A 122 -0.51 23.62 -4.82
CA SER A 122 -1.58 23.64 -5.83
C SER A 122 -1.37 22.50 -6.82
N PRO A 123 -2.43 21.82 -7.30
CA PRO A 123 -2.28 20.89 -8.41
C PRO A 123 -1.70 21.66 -9.58
N SER A 124 -0.46 21.34 -9.96
CA SER A 124 0.13 21.91 -11.16
C SER A 124 -0.13 20.93 -12.30
N ASN A 125 -0.51 21.44 -13.49
CA ASN A 125 -0.50 20.66 -14.71
C ASN A 125 0.93 20.34 -15.18
N ASP A 126 1.90 20.36 -14.26
CA ASP A 126 3.30 20.16 -14.57
C ASP A 126 3.58 18.69 -14.81
N ILE A 127 4.26 18.42 -15.89
CA ILE A 127 4.70 17.08 -16.24
C ILE A 127 5.99 16.82 -15.47
N VAL A 128 6.03 15.70 -14.73
CA VAL A 128 7.21 15.25 -14.01
C VAL A 128 7.71 13.96 -14.63
N LEU A 129 9.01 13.85 -14.81
CA LEU A 129 9.66 12.59 -15.21
C LEU A 129 10.16 11.85 -13.98
N LEU A 130 9.75 10.59 -13.84
CA LEU A 130 10.25 9.68 -12.81
C LEU A 130 11.37 8.83 -13.37
N GLN A 131 12.46 8.73 -12.61
CA GLN A 131 13.61 7.86 -12.90
C GLN A 131 13.75 6.84 -11.78
N GLU A 132 13.71 5.55 -12.11
CA GLU A 132 13.97 4.46 -11.16
C GLU A 132 15.50 4.30 -10.95
N GLY A 133 15.93 4.12 -9.69
CA GLY A 133 17.34 4.15 -9.31
C GLY A 133 18.26 3.14 -10.03
N ASN A 134 17.72 2.02 -10.49
CA ASN A 134 18.47 1.00 -11.24
C ASN A 134 18.34 1.16 -12.78
N ARG A 135 17.51 2.09 -13.26
CA ARG A 135 17.23 2.35 -14.67
C ARG A 135 17.56 3.81 -15.03
N LYS A 136 18.84 4.15 -14.96
CA LYS A 136 19.32 5.54 -15.11
C LYS A 136 19.00 6.20 -16.46
N ASN A 137 18.63 5.44 -17.47
CA ASN A 137 18.35 5.96 -18.82
C ASN A 137 16.85 5.86 -19.19
N ASP A 138 15.99 5.46 -18.25
CA ASP A 138 14.57 5.25 -18.49
C ASP A 138 13.76 6.29 -17.68
N LEU A 139 13.33 7.34 -18.37
CA LEU A 139 12.56 8.44 -17.79
C LEU A 139 11.09 8.22 -18.13
N MET A 140 10.25 8.14 -17.11
CA MET A 140 8.83 7.83 -17.25
C MET A 140 8.00 9.07 -16.96
N PRO A 141 7.18 9.56 -17.89
CA PRO A 141 6.32 10.72 -17.65
C PRO A 141 5.23 10.38 -16.63
N MET A 142 5.03 11.29 -15.69
CA MET A 142 3.96 11.27 -14.69
C MET A 142 3.19 12.58 -14.78
N TYR A 143 1.88 12.45 -14.75
CA TYR A 143 0.95 13.58 -14.79
C TYR A 143 0.24 13.65 -13.43
N GLU A 144 0.06 14.86 -12.91
CA GLU A 144 -0.82 15.16 -11.81
C GLU A 144 -2.09 15.79 -12.38
N ASP A 145 -3.25 15.33 -11.96
CA ASP A 145 -4.53 15.90 -12.35
C ASP A 145 -5.34 16.33 -11.11
N GLU A 146 -6.47 16.96 -11.34
CA GLU A 146 -7.37 17.44 -10.29
C GLU A 146 -8.00 16.32 -9.43
N HIS A 147 -7.77 15.03 -9.80
CA HIS A 147 -8.32 13.88 -9.10
C HIS A 147 -7.30 13.21 -8.16
N GLY A 148 -6.06 13.64 -8.13
CA GLY A 148 -5.09 13.23 -7.11
C GLY A 148 -3.64 13.13 -7.53
N THR A 149 -2.80 13.17 -6.52
CA THR A 149 -1.36 12.91 -6.62
C THR A 149 -1.12 11.44 -6.39
N TYR A 150 -0.41 10.77 -7.30
CA TYR A 150 -0.02 9.38 -7.14
C TYR A 150 1.18 9.27 -6.21
N ILE A 151 0.93 9.11 -4.90
CA ILE A 151 1.99 9.00 -3.90
C ILE A 151 2.54 7.58 -3.90
N MET A 152 3.80 7.40 -4.33
CA MET A 152 4.49 6.13 -4.44
C MET A 152 4.99 5.55 -3.10
N ASN A 153 4.58 6.12 -1.96
CA ASN A 153 5.07 5.71 -0.63
C ASN A 153 3.93 5.19 0.26
N SER A 154 3.50 3.95 0.04
CA SER A 154 2.52 3.33 0.93
C SER A 154 3.17 2.82 2.22
N LYS A 155 2.59 3.19 3.39
CA LYS A 155 2.97 2.65 4.71
C LYS A 155 2.74 1.14 4.78
N ASP A 156 3.38 0.48 5.73
CA ASP A 156 3.13 -0.93 6.01
C ASP A 156 1.91 -1.08 6.96
N LEU A 157 1.09 -2.10 6.70
CA LEU A 157 -0.03 -2.45 7.59
C LEU A 157 0.52 -3.04 8.89
N ARG A 158 0.00 -2.59 10.03
CA ARG A 158 0.19 -3.20 11.35
C ARG A 158 -1.12 -3.16 12.12
N ALA A 159 -1.73 -4.32 12.31
CA ALA A 159 -3.04 -4.47 12.94
C ALA A 159 -2.99 -5.44 14.15
N ILE A 160 -1.83 -5.59 14.81
CA ILE A 160 -1.65 -6.54 15.91
C ILE A 160 -2.56 -6.24 17.10
N GLN A 161 -2.84 -4.97 17.36
CA GLN A 161 -3.76 -4.51 18.41
C GLN A 161 -5.21 -4.93 18.17
N HIS A 162 -5.55 -5.34 16.95
CA HIS A 162 -6.89 -5.79 16.56
C HIS A 162 -7.07 -7.32 16.60
N VAL A 163 -6.02 -8.08 16.94
CA VAL A 163 -6.06 -9.56 16.96
C VAL A 163 -7.20 -10.08 17.84
N GLN A 164 -7.36 -9.53 19.05
CA GLN A 164 -8.45 -9.93 19.95
C GLN A 164 -9.83 -9.68 19.33
N ARG A 165 -10.02 -8.52 18.68
CA ARG A 165 -11.31 -8.18 18.03
C ARG A 165 -11.56 -9.09 16.83
N LEU A 166 -10.55 -9.37 16.00
CA LEU A 166 -10.67 -10.28 14.87
C LEU A 166 -11.02 -11.71 15.31
N GLN A 167 -10.46 -12.16 16.43
CA GLN A 167 -10.83 -13.44 17.05
C GLN A 167 -12.30 -13.44 17.50
N GLN A 168 -12.76 -12.37 18.16
CA GLN A 168 -14.15 -12.24 18.61
C GLN A 168 -15.14 -12.23 17.45
N ILE A 169 -14.77 -11.59 16.34
CA ILE A 169 -15.54 -11.62 15.08
C ILE A 169 -15.62 -13.05 14.52
N GLY A 170 -14.64 -13.90 14.81
CA GLY A 170 -14.57 -15.27 14.29
C GLY A 170 -13.81 -15.35 12.95
N VAL A 171 -12.80 -14.53 12.75
CA VAL A 171 -11.85 -14.66 11.64
C VAL A 171 -10.98 -15.89 11.85
N HIS A 172 -10.81 -16.72 10.82
CA HIS A 172 -10.15 -18.01 10.91
C HIS A 172 -8.64 -17.93 10.68
N SER A 173 -8.18 -16.97 9.89
CA SER A 173 -6.77 -16.86 9.50
C SER A 173 -6.32 -15.40 9.44
N LEU A 174 -5.14 -15.15 10.00
CA LEU A 174 -4.46 -13.85 9.98
C LEU A 174 -3.24 -13.92 9.06
N LYS A 175 -3.25 -13.12 8.00
CA LYS A 175 -2.23 -13.15 6.96
C LYS A 175 -1.18 -12.07 7.14
N ILE A 176 0.09 -12.52 7.19
CA ILE A 176 1.26 -11.64 7.20
C ILE A 176 1.86 -11.62 5.79
N GLU A 177 2.05 -10.45 5.21
CA GLU A 177 2.76 -10.28 3.95
C GLU A 177 4.23 -9.95 4.23
N GLY A 178 5.15 -10.77 3.72
CA GLY A 178 6.58 -10.63 3.93
C GLY A 178 7.42 -11.10 2.75
N ARG A 179 6.85 -11.20 1.55
CA ARG A 179 7.48 -11.76 0.35
C ARG A 179 8.85 -11.16 0.04
N THR A 180 9.02 -9.86 0.25
CA THR A 180 10.25 -9.11 -0.04
C THR A 180 11.05 -8.76 1.21
N LYS A 181 10.66 -9.29 2.35
CA LYS A 181 11.30 -9.05 3.65
C LYS A 181 12.28 -10.18 4.00
N SER A 182 13.17 -9.94 4.95
CA SER A 182 14.14 -10.93 5.43
C SER A 182 13.46 -12.06 6.20
N HIS A 183 14.16 -13.19 6.33
CA HIS A 183 13.71 -14.31 7.18
C HIS A 183 13.55 -13.88 8.65
N TYR A 184 14.43 -13.00 9.14
CA TYR A 184 14.33 -12.44 10.48
C TYR A 184 13.03 -11.66 10.68
N TYR A 185 12.67 -10.80 9.70
CA TYR A 185 11.41 -10.07 9.73
C TYR A 185 10.22 -11.03 9.81
N ALA A 186 10.18 -12.05 8.94
CA ALA A 186 9.09 -13.03 8.94
C ALA A 186 8.98 -13.75 10.28
N ALA A 187 10.10 -14.21 10.84
CA ALA A 187 10.14 -14.93 12.11
C ALA A 187 9.67 -14.07 13.28
N ARG A 188 10.20 -12.84 13.41
CA ARG A 188 9.86 -11.92 14.51
C ARG A 188 8.41 -11.44 14.43
N THR A 189 7.94 -11.11 13.23
CA THR A 189 6.54 -10.72 13.03
C THR A 189 5.60 -11.86 13.39
N THR A 190 5.87 -13.07 12.91
CA THR A 190 5.05 -14.24 13.21
C THR A 190 5.05 -14.56 14.71
N GLN A 191 6.20 -14.43 15.38
CA GLN A 191 6.31 -14.62 16.83
C GLN A 191 5.42 -13.64 17.61
N ALA A 192 5.46 -12.33 17.26
CA ALA A 192 4.64 -11.32 17.90
C ALA A 192 3.14 -11.59 17.70
N TYR A 193 2.72 -11.89 16.47
CA TYR A 193 1.33 -12.23 16.18
C TYR A 193 0.89 -13.54 16.85
N ARG A 194 1.75 -14.56 16.91
CA ARG A 194 1.46 -15.80 17.63
C ARG A 194 1.20 -15.54 19.11
N GLN A 195 2.04 -14.72 19.74
CA GLN A 195 1.84 -14.32 21.13
C GLN A 195 0.52 -13.56 21.33
N ALA A 196 0.22 -12.58 20.45
CA ALA A 196 -1.05 -11.85 20.52
C ALA A 196 -2.27 -12.77 20.41
N ILE A 197 -2.23 -13.77 19.52
CA ILE A 197 -3.30 -14.76 19.37
C ILE A 197 -3.44 -15.62 20.64
N ASP A 198 -2.33 -16.12 21.19
CA ASP A 198 -2.34 -16.97 22.38
C ASP A 198 -2.82 -16.22 23.63
N ASP A 199 -2.46 -14.93 23.75
CA ASP A 199 -2.90 -14.08 24.84
C ASP A 199 -4.40 -13.73 24.70
N ALA A 200 -4.85 -13.43 23.49
CA ALA A 200 -6.27 -13.20 23.20
C ALA A 200 -7.11 -14.45 23.51
N ALA A 201 -6.64 -15.65 23.14
CA ALA A 201 -7.32 -16.92 23.46
C ALA A 201 -7.43 -17.20 24.95
N LYS A 202 -6.50 -16.66 25.76
CA LYS A 202 -6.52 -16.72 27.23
C LYS A 202 -7.29 -15.58 27.88
N GLY A 203 -7.90 -14.69 27.09
CA GLY A 203 -8.64 -13.51 27.60
C GLY A 203 -7.74 -12.45 28.23
N LYS A 204 -6.44 -12.44 27.94
CA LYS A 204 -5.54 -11.41 28.46
C LYS A 204 -5.72 -10.08 27.74
N VAL A 205 -5.44 -8.99 28.44
CA VAL A 205 -5.33 -7.66 27.85
C VAL A 205 -4.17 -7.64 26.85
N PHE A 206 -4.33 -6.89 25.76
CA PHE A 206 -3.30 -6.74 24.74
C PHE A 206 -1.99 -6.16 25.34
N ASP A 207 -0.87 -6.82 25.06
CA ASP A 207 0.45 -6.38 25.48
C ASP A 207 1.00 -5.34 24.49
N MET A 208 1.09 -4.08 24.91
CA MET A 208 1.64 -2.98 24.13
C MET A 208 3.11 -3.17 23.74
N GLY A 209 3.89 -3.96 24.48
CA GLY A 209 5.29 -4.29 24.13
C GLY A 209 5.43 -5.03 22.82
N LEU A 210 4.35 -5.67 22.33
CA LEU A 210 4.33 -6.26 21.01
C LEU A 210 4.35 -5.22 19.88
N MET A 211 3.80 -4.03 20.13
CA MET A 211 3.89 -2.90 19.18
C MET A 211 5.35 -2.44 19.04
N ASP A 212 6.06 -2.28 20.16
CA ASP A 212 7.47 -1.86 20.18
C ASP A 212 8.36 -2.89 19.46
N THR A 213 8.07 -4.18 19.66
CA THR A 213 8.78 -5.27 18.98
C THR A 213 8.69 -5.13 17.46
N LEU A 214 7.54 -4.75 16.94
CA LEU A 214 7.32 -4.56 15.51
C LEU A 214 7.88 -3.23 15.00
N GLU A 215 7.83 -2.15 15.81
CA GLU A 215 8.35 -0.83 15.46
C GLU A 215 9.85 -0.86 15.18
N ASN A 216 10.59 -1.68 15.95
CA ASN A 216 12.04 -1.83 15.78
C ASN A 216 12.47 -2.62 14.54
N MET A 217 11.52 -3.05 13.70
CA MET A 217 11.82 -3.74 12.45
C MET A 217 11.81 -2.80 11.26
N SER A 218 12.52 -3.15 10.19
CA SER A 218 12.56 -2.35 8.96
C SER A 218 11.15 -2.15 8.38
N ASN A 219 10.63 -0.92 8.47
CA ASN A 219 9.32 -0.54 7.97
C ASN A 219 9.35 0.85 7.32
N ARG A 220 8.27 1.25 6.66
CA ARG A 220 8.07 2.57 6.03
C ARG A 220 7.08 3.44 6.79
N GLY A 221 7.02 3.30 8.09
CA GLY A 221 5.94 3.76 8.92
C GLY A 221 4.77 2.78 8.85
N TYR A 222 4.02 2.71 9.97
CA TYR A 222 2.88 1.81 10.09
C TYR A 222 1.55 2.54 10.00
N THR A 223 0.54 1.84 9.52
CA THR A 223 -0.87 2.24 9.53
C THR A 223 -1.74 1.05 9.92
N GLU A 224 -2.87 1.31 10.54
CA GLU A 224 -3.92 0.31 10.77
C GLU A 224 -4.72 0.01 9.49
N GLY A 225 -4.43 0.68 8.38
CA GLY A 225 -5.18 0.60 7.15
C GLY A 225 -6.62 1.07 7.33
N PHE A 226 -7.56 0.29 6.84
CA PHE A 226 -8.98 0.61 6.87
C PHE A 226 -9.73 0.03 8.09
N TYR A 227 -9.04 -0.64 9.03
CA TYR A 227 -9.70 -1.33 10.15
C TYR A 227 -10.58 -0.41 11.01
N ARG A 228 -10.20 0.85 11.20
CA ARG A 228 -11.01 1.85 11.92
C ARG A 228 -11.76 2.84 11.03
N ARG A 229 -11.69 2.72 9.71
CA ARG A 229 -12.19 3.71 8.74
C ARG A 229 -11.82 5.17 9.10
N HIS A 230 -10.84 5.67 8.37
CA HIS A 230 -10.47 7.07 8.20
C HIS A 230 -10.56 7.95 9.45
N VAL A 231 -9.48 7.97 10.20
CA VAL A 231 -9.11 9.22 10.87
C VAL A 231 -8.37 10.05 9.82
N HIS A 232 -8.95 11.16 9.38
CA HIS A 232 -8.34 12.11 8.44
C HIS A 232 -7.05 12.76 8.96
N ASP A 233 -6.58 12.37 10.14
CA ASP A 233 -5.46 12.96 10.88
C ASP A 233 -4.18 12.13 10.88
N GLU A 234 -4.03 11.12 10.00
CA GLU A 234 -2.75 10.44 9.83
C GLU A 234 -1.77 11.36 9.10
N TYR A 235 -0.96 12.10 9.86
CA TYR A 235 0.18 12.84 9.32
C TYR A 235 1.11 11.91 8.54
N GLN A 236 1.27 12.17 7.25
CA GLN A 236 2.26 11.49 6.44
C GLN A 236 3.65 12.01 6.84
N ASN A 237 4.48 11.15 7.39
CA ASN A 237 5.85 11.51 7.75
C ASN A 237 6.78 11.22 6.57
N TYR A 238 6.98 12.22 5.71
CA TYR A 238 7.84 12.12 4.52
C TYR A 238 9.34 11.99 4.85
N ASN A 239 9.75 12.24 6.11
CA ASN A 239 11.15 12.32 6.50
C ASN A 239 11.76 11.00 7.00
N GLN A 240 11.00 9.93 7.21
CA GLN A 240 11.51 8.65 7.73
C GLN A 240 11.74 7.56 6.66
N GLY A 241 11.59 7.88 5.39
CA GLY A 241 11.76 6.93 4.28
C GLY A 241 13.18 6.82 3.71
N ALA A 242 14.16 7.51 4.27
CA ALA A 242 15.53 7.57 3.77
C ALA A 242 16.52 6.93 4.75
N SER A 243 16.56 5.60 4.82
CA SER A 243 17.74 4.85 5.30
C SER A 243 17.69 3.41 4.77
#